data_bcbdff2f7c81fda0bd8fc0b3408b0a48
#
_entry.id   bcbdff2f7c81fda0bd8fc0b3408b0a48
#
_cell.length_a   1.000
_cell.length_b   1.000
_cell.length_c   1.000
_cell.angle_alpha   90.00
_cell.angle_beta   90.00
_cell.angle_gamma   90.00
#
_symmetry.space_group_name_H-M   'P 1'
#
loop_
_entity.id
_entity.type
_entity.pdbx_description
1 polymer ?
#
loop_
_entity_poly.entity_id
_entity_poly.type
_entity_poly.pdbx_seq_one_letter_code
_entity_poly.pdbx_strand_id
1 'polypeptide(L)'
;VIILLLATWIKISQLRRGGGPQVAKELGGILLEEGNLDKIEHVSQHKLKVLMNINKEMALASGVPVPNLYLIEDEGVNAFAAGYTPLNSVIGVTSGAVNSLNREELQGVIAHEYSHILNGDVKINLRFAGILFGLTVIYYIGEFLLRIMGGGTRNF
;
A
#
# COMPACT_ATOMS: atom_id res chain seq x y z
N VAL A 1 -17.73 19.95 10.15
CA VAL A 1 -18.19 19.15 8.99
C VAL A 1 -17.44 19.58 7.72
N ILE A 2 -17.44 20.85 7.34
CA ILE A 2 -16.80 21.37 6.09
C ILE A 2 -15.30 21.06 6.05
N ILE A 3 -14.57 21.31 7.14
CA ILE A 3 -13.12 21.04 7.24
C ILE A 3 -12.82 19.54 7.05
N LEU A 4 -13.68 18.67 7.57
CA LEU A 4 -13.55 17.23 7.44
C LEU A 4 -13.79 16.75 6.01
N LEU A 5 -14.85 17.25 5.39
CA LEU A 5 -15.14 16.95 3.99
C LEU A 5 -14.00 17.44 3.09
N LEU A 6 -13.44 18.61 3.39
CA LEU A 6 -12.30 19.16 2.67
C LEU A 6 -11.03 18.30 2.88
N ALA A 7 -10.73 17.90 4.12
CA ALA A 7 -9.57 17.04 4.42
C ALA A 7 -9.68 15.66 3.75
N THR A 8 -10.86 15.05 3.82
CA THR A 8 -11.14 13.78 3.14
C THR A 8 -11.03 13.93 1.62
N TRP A 9 -11.60 15.00 1.06
CA TRP A 9 -11.51 15.30 -0.37
C TRP A 9 -10.06 15.54 -0.82
N ILE A 10 -9.27 16.29 -0.03
CA ILE A 10 -7.84 16.52 -0.30
C ILE A 10 -7.08 15.19 -0.28
N LYS A 11 -7.30 14.34 0.74
CA LYS A 11 -6.63 13.03 0.84
C LYS A 11 -7.00 12.11 -0.31
N ILE A 12 -8.28 12.01 -0.65
CA ILE A 12 -8.73 11.23 -1.81
C ILE A 12 -8.15 11.80 -3.11
N SER A 13 -8.08 13.12 -3.25
CA SER A 13 -7.48 13.79 -4.42
C SER A 13 -5.97 13.52 -4.52
N GLN A 14 -5.25 13.54 -3.40
CA GLN A 14 -3.82 13.18 -3.35
C GLN A 14 -3.60 11.72 -3.73
N LEU A 15 -4.37 10.79 -3.16
CA LEU A 15 -4.31 9.37 -3.51
C LEU A 15 -4.64 9.13 -5.00
N ARG A 16 -5.61 9.88 -5.55
CA ARG A 16 -5.95 9.82 -6.97
C ARG A 16 -4.80 10.30 -7.88
N ARG A 17 -4.09 11.36 -7.49
CA ARG A 17 -2.98 11.93 -8.28
C ARG A 17 -1.70 11.10 -8.15
N GLY A 18 -1.40 10.62 -6.95
CA GLY A 18 -0.20 9.83 -6.66
C GLY A 18 -0.33 8.34 -7.01
N GLY A 19 -1.57 7.84 -7.11
CA GLY A 19 -1.84 6.42 -7.43
C GLY A 19 -1.20 5.42 -6.48
N GLY A 20 -0.89 4.25 -7.00
CA GLY A 20 -0.24 3.18 -6.26
C GLY A 20 1.12 3.56 -5.66
N PRO A 21 2.01 4.26 -6.40
CA PRO A 21 3.32 4.66 -5.88
C PRO A 21 3.25 5.50 -4.60
N GLN A 22 2.26 6.37 -4.49
CA GLN A 22 2.07 7.19 -3.29
C GLN A 22 1.70 6.34 -2.08
N VAL A 23 0.80 5.36 -2.25
CA VAL A 23 0.39 4.44 -1.18
C VAL A 23 1.58 3.62 -0.71
N ALA A 24 2.36 3.04 -1.63
CA ALA A 24 3.52 2.24 -1.28
C ALA A 24 4.57 3.05 -0.49
N LYS A 25 4.83 4.30 -0.90
CA LYS A 25 5.75 5.20 -0.19
C LYS A 25 5.25 5.60 1.20
N GLU A 26 3.95 5.85 1.36
CA GLU A 26 3.36 6.14 2.67
C GLU A 26 3.47 4.97 3.65
N LEU A 27 3.54 3.73 3.12
CA LEU A 27 3.80 2.51 3.89
C LEU A 27 5.30 2.22 4.11
N GLY A 28 6.19 3.15 3.75
CA GLY A 28 7.63 2.98 3.88
C GLY A 28 8.25 2.06 2.83
N GLY A 29 7.55 1.83 1.70
CA GLY A 29 8.00 0.93 0.65
C GLY A 29 9.24 1.44 -0.10
N ILE A 30 10.19 0.55 -0.29
CA ILE A 30 11.40 0.75 -1.09
C ILE A 30 11.12 0.23 -2.50
N LEU A 31 11.21 1.09 -3.52
CA LEU A 31 11.06 0.69 -4.91
C LEU A 31 12.17 -0.27 -5.30
N LEU A 32 11.81 -1.45 -5.83
CA LEU A 32 12.78 -2.44 -6.31
C LEU A 32 13.16 -2.16 -7.75
N GLU A 33 14.43 -1.83 -7.95
CA GLU A 33 15.07 -1.65 -9.25
C GLU A 33 16.39 -2.43 -9.32
N GLU A 34 16.80 -2.86 -10.49
CA GLU A 34 18.04 -3.65 -10.65
C GLU A 34 19.28 -2.93 -10.09
N GLY A 35 19.26 -1.60 -10.07
CA GLY A 35 20.37 -0.76 -9.60
C GLY A 35 20.38 -0.46 -8.10
N ASN A 36 19.41 -0.94 -7.31
CA ASN A 36 19.35 -0.64 -5.86
C ASN A 36 19.25 -1.88 -4.95
N LEU A 37 19.29 -3.08 -5.53
CA LEU A 37 19.13 -4.34 -4.76
C LEU A 37 20.27 -4.57 -3.76
N ASP A 38 21.45 -4.04 -4.02
CA ASP A 38 22.63 -4.09 -3.16
C ASP A 38 22.51 -3.25 -1.89
N LYS A 39 21.57 -2.29 -1.87
CA LYS A 39 21.31 -1.41 -0.73
C LYS A 39 20.28 -1.97 0.26
N ILE A 40 19.68 -3.11 -0.08
CA ILE A 40 18.65 -3.75 0.75
C ILE A 40 19.34 -4.85 1.57
N GLU A 41 19.47 -4.63 2.88
CA GLU A 41 20.27 -5.50 3.75
C GLU A 41 19.48 -6.72 4.28
N HIS A 42 18.15 -6.59 4.45
CA HIS A 42 17.33 -7.61 5.16
C HIS A 42 16.79 -8.73 4.28
N VAL A 43 17.00 -8.66 2.96
CA VAL A 43 16.58 -9.67 1.98
C VAL A 43 17.70 -9.96 1.01
N SER A 44 18.00 -11.23 0.76
CA SER A 44 19.07 -11.58 -0.18
C SER A 44 18.73 -11.10 -1.60
N GLN A 45 19.75 -10.60 -2.31
CA GLN A 45 19.59 -10.15 -3.71
C GLN A 45 19.00 -11.23 -4.62
N HIS A 46 19.34 -12.50 -4.36
CA HIS A 46 18.77 -13.61 -5.10
C HIS A 46 17.25 -13.68 -4.97
N LYS A 47 16.72 -13.57 -3.75
CA LYS A 47 15.27 -13.58 -3.49
C LYS A 47 14.57 -12.36 -4.11
N LEU A 48 15.19 -11.18 -4.06
CA LEU A 48 14.67 -9.98 -4.72
C LEU A 48 14.60 -10.15 -6.23
N LYS A 49 15.63 -10.73 -6.86
CA LYS A 49 15.61 -11.05 -8.30
C LYS A 49 14.54 -12.07 -8.65
N VAL A 50 14.33 -13.10 -7.81
CA VAL A 50 13.24 -14.07 -7.99
C VAL A 50 11.90 -13.36 -7.96
N LEU A 51 11.64 -12.49 -6.97
CA LEU A 51 10.42 -11.72 -6.87
C LEU A 51 10.20 -10.84 -8.12
N MET A 52 11.24 -10.13 -8.59
CA MET A 52 11.16 -9.31 -9.80
C MET A 52 10.84 -10.13 -11.05
N ASN A 53 11.42 -11.34 -11.17
CA ASN A 53 11.14 -12.25 -12.28
C ASN A 53 9.69 -12.74 -12.22
N ILE A 54 9.19 -13.16 -11.06
CA ILE A 54 7.79 -13.54 -10.88
C ILE A 54 6.86 -12.40 -11.30
N ASN A 55 7.15 -11.15 -10.91
CA ASN A 55 6.37 -10.00 -11.31
C ASN A 55 6.32 -9.83 -12.84
N LYS A 56 7.46 -9.95 -13.52
CA LYS A 56 7.54 -9.88 -14.99
C LYS A 56 6.78 -11.03 -15.67
N GLU A 57 6.91 -12.25 -15.15
CA GLU A 57 6.18 -13.44 -15.64
C GLU A 57 4.66 -13.27 -15.51
N MET A 58 4.20 -12.78 -14.36
CA MET A 58 2.77 -12.55 -14.11
C MET A 58 2.21 -11.41 -14.97
N ALA A 59 2.97 -10.34 -15.21
CA ALA A 59 2.58 -9.27 -16.10
C ALA A 59 2.38 -9.80 -17.54
N LEU A 60 3.32 -10.60 -18.01
CA LEU A 60 3.24 -11.22 -19.34
C LEU A 60 2.03 -12.16 -19.46
N ALA A 61 1.81 -13.00 -18.44
CA ALA A 61 0.69 -13.95 -18.41
C ALA A 61 -0.68 -13.27 -18.37
N SER A 62 -0.78 -12.14 -17.67
CA SER A 62 -2.04 -11.41 -17.48
C SER A 62 -2.30 -10.33 -18.54
N GLY A 63 -1.31 -9.99 -19.35
CA GLY A 63 -1.42 -8.95 -20.37
C GLY A 63 -1.51 -7.54 -19.82
N VAL A 64 -1.11 -7.31 -18.57
CA VAL A 64 -1.04 -5.97 -17.97
C VAL A 64 0.39 -5.44 -17.99
N PRO A 65 0.58 -4.10 -17.99
CA PRO A 65 1.92 -3.53 -17.83
C PRO A 65 2.54 -4.00 -16.51
N VAL A 66 3.87 -4.19 -16.49
CA VAL A 66 4.59 -4.63 -15.28
C VAL A 66 4.40 -3.59 -14.18
N PRO A 67 3.71 -3.91 -13.05
CA PRO A 67 3.58 -2.99 -11.94
C PRO A 67 4.92 -2.74 -11.27
N ASN A 68 5.12 -1.55 -10.74
CA ASN A 68 6.28 -1.28 -9.89
C ASN A 68 6.18 -2.13 -8.61
N LEU A 69 7.30 -2.76 -8.25
CA LEU A 69 7.42 -3.52 -7.01
C LEU A 69 8.01 -2.66 -5.90
N TYR A 70 7.40 -2.76 -4.73
CA TYR A 70 7.90 -2.13 -3.51
C TYR A 70 8.13 -3.20 -2.44
N LEU A 71 9.29 -3.14 -1.80
CA LEU A 71 9.57 -3.93 -0.59
C LEU A 71 9.17 -3.12 0.63
N ILE A 72 8.39 -3.72 1.51
CA ILE A 72 8.02 -3.16 2.82
C ILE A 72 8.84 -3.87 3.89
N GLU A 73 9.51 -3.11 4.74
CA GLU A 73 10.26 -3.69 5.87
C GLU A 73 9.30 -4.08 7.00
N ASP A 74 8.75 -5.28 6.89
CA ASP A 74 7.85 -5.90 7.85
C ASP A 74 8.10 -7.41 7.88
N GLU A 75 8.23 -7.99 9.08
CA GLU A 75 8.48 -9.43 9.27
C GLU A 75 7.23 -10.29 9.00
N GLY A 76 6.05 -9.71 9.01
CA GLY A 76 4.80 -10.39 8.66
C GLY A 76 4.77 -10.82 7.20
N VAL A 77 4.09 -11.93 6.91
CA VAL A 77 3.88 -12.42 5.54
C VAL A 77 2.68 -11.70 4.94
N ASN A 78 2.92 -10.71 4.08
CA ASN A 78 1.86 -9.94 3.45
C ASN A 78 2.28 -9.42 2.07
N ALA A 79 1.27 -9.14 1.23
CA ALA A 79 1.43 -8.40 -0.02
C ALA A 79 0.17 -7.57 -0.28
N PHE A 80 0.26 -6.58 -1.14
CA PHE A 80 -0.90 -5.79 -1.56
C PHE A 80 -0.70 -5.21 -2.95
N ALA A 81 -1.80 -4.99 -3.65
CA ALA A 81 -1.83 -4.17 -4.85
C ALA A 81 -2.47 -2.82 -4.54
N ALA A 82 -1.92 -1.74 -5.12
CA ALA A 82 -2.48 -0.40 -5.02
C ALA A 82 -2.43 0.32 -6.38
N GLY A 83 -3.44 1.14 -6.68
CA GLY A 83 -3.52 1.90 -7.92
C GLY A 83 -4.95 2.20 -8.35
N TYR A 84 -5.14 3.06 -9.32
CA TYR A 84 -6.45 3.38 -9.89
C TYR A 84 -6.67 2.78 -11.28
N THR A 85 -5.60 2.45 -11.95
CA THR A 85 -5.59 1.84 -13.28
C THR A 85 -4.47 0.81 -13.34
N PRO A 86 -4.51 -0.16 -14.24
CA PRO A 86 -3.39 -1.09 -14.44
C PRO A 86 -2.05 -0.38 -14.74
N LEU A 87 -2.11 0.81 -15.39
CA LEU A 87 -0.91 1.60 -15.74
C LEU A 87 -0.23 2.26 -14.53
N ASN A 88 -0.96 2.53 -13.45
CA ASN A 88 -0.42 3.14 -12.24
C ASN A 88 -0.53 2.23 -11.02
N SER A 89 -0.73 0.94 -11.26
CA SER A 89 -0.73 -0.07 -10.21
C SER A 89 0.69 -0.38 -9.75
N VAL A 90 0.80 -0.68 -8.47
CA VAL A 90 2.01 -1.16 -7.83
C VAL A 90 1.68 -2.41 -7.00
N ILE A 91 2.69 -3.22 -6.74
CA ILE A 91 2.60 -4.34 -5.81
C ILE A 91 3.61 -4.09 -4.70
N GLY A 92 3.14 -4.10 -3.46
CA GLY A 92 3.97 -4.09 -2.27
C GLY A 92 4.07 -5.50 -1.70
N VAL A 93 5.27 -5.90 -1.30
CA VAL A 93 5.54 -7.21 -0.69
C VAL A 93 6.40 -6.99 0.55
N THR A 94 6.07 -7.64 1.65
CA THR A 94 6.85 -7.54 2.88
C THR A 94 8.14 -8.36 2.80
N SER A 95 9.16 -7.92 3.50
CA SER A 95 10.42 -8.67 3.66
C SER A 95 10.18 -10.06 4.27
N GLY A 96 9.22 -10.16 5.20
CA GLY A 96 8.79 -11.44 5.78
C GLY A 96 8.23 -12.39 4.73
N ALA A 97 7.40 -11.93 3.80
CA ALA A 97 6.89 -12.76 2.71
C ALA A 97 8.02 -13.25 1.79
N VAL A 98 8.93 -12.36 1.38
CA VAL A 98 10.05 -12.70 0.50
C VAL A 98 11.02 -13.67 1.19
N ASN A 99 11.21 -13.54 2.51
CA ASN A 99 12.11 -14.40 3.26
C ASN A 99 11.52 -15.77 3.60
N SER A 100 10.21 -15.86 3.84
CA SER A 100 9.55 -17.06 4.33
C SER A 100 8.98 -17.95 3.23
N LEU A 101 8.51 -17.36 2.13
CA LEU A 101 7.86 -18.07 1.05
C LEU A 101 8.88 -18.64 0.04
N ASN A 102 8.60 -19.83 -0.47
CA ASN A 102 9.30 -20.36 -1.63
C ASN A 102 8.80 -19.68 -2.93
N ARG A 103 9.44 -20.03 -4.08
CA ARG A 103 9.11 -19.39 -5.36
C ARG A 103 7.65 -19.60 -5.77
N GLU A 104 7.11 -20.80 -5.61
CA GLU A 104 5.76 -21.14 -6.03
C GLU A 104 4.71 -20.47 -5.14
N GLU A 105 4.95 -20.45 -3.82
CA GLU A 105 4.10 -19.75 -2.86
C GLU A 105 4.10 -18.23 -3.12
N LEU A 106 5.27 -17.66 -3.35
CA LEU A 106 5.41 -16.24 -3.68
C LEU A 106 4.73 -15.90 -5.02
N GLN A 107 4.84 -16.78 -6.01
CA GLN A 107 4.13 -16.65 -7.29
C GLN A 107 2.60 -16.69 -7.08
N GLY A 108 2.11 -17.56 -6.22
CA GLY A 108 0.69 -17.63 -5.86
C GLY A 108 0.19 -16.32 -5.24
N VAL A 109 0.96 -15.74 -4.31
CA VAL A 109 0.65 -14.44 -3.69
C VAL A 109 0.63 -13.32 -4.73
N ILE A 110 1.65 -13.24 -5.57
CA ILE A 110 1.72 -12.22 -6.63
C ILE A 110 0.58 -12.40 -7.64
N ALA A 111 0.25 -13.63 -8.03
CA ALA A 111 -0.88 -13.91 -8.92
C ALA A 111 -2.22 -13.44 -8.31
N HIS A 112 -2.39 -13.59 -7.00
CA HIS A 112 -3.56 -13.07 -6.28
C HIS A 112 -3.64 -11.54 -6.40
N GLU A 113 -2.54 -10.81 -6.19
CA GLU A 113 -2.50 -9.35 -6.34
C GLU A 113 -2.77 -8.91 -7.80
N TYR A 114 -2.27 -9.66 -8.78
CA TYR A 114 -2.60 -9.41 -10.19
C TYR A 114 -4.09 -9.58 -10.48
N SER A 115 -4.78 -10.53 -9.82
CA SER A 115 -6.22 -10.67 -9.98
C SER A 115 -6.99 -9.42 -9.54
N HIS A 116 -6.56 -8.77 -8.46
CA HIS A 116 -7.13 -7.51 -8.00
C HIS A 116 -6.88 -6.35 -8.99
N ILE A 117 -5.70 -6.30 -9.60
CA ILE A 117 -5.40 -5.30 -10.65
C ILE A 117 -6.31 -5.51 -11.86
N LEU A 118 -6.47 -6.75 -12.33
CA LEU A 118 -7.30 -7.10 -13.48
C LEU A 118 -8.78 -6.80 -13.24
N ASN A 119 -9.29 -7.16 -12.05
CA ASN A 119 -10.70 -6.96 -11.68
C ASN A 119 -11.02 -5.48 -11.35
N GLY A 120 -9.99 -4.65 -11.17
CA GLY A 120 -10.16 -3.24 -10.80
C GLY A 120 -10.57 -3.02 -9.34
N ASP A 121 -10.46 -4.04 -8.49
CA ASP A 121 -10.84 -4.02 -7.08
C ASP A 121 -9.96 -3.07 -6.27
N VAL A 122 -8.75 -2.84 -6.74
CA VAL A 122 -7.77 -1.93 -6.12
C VAL A 122 -8.34 -0.51 -5.95
N LYS A 123 -9.18 -0.04 -6.87
CA LYS A 123 -9.87 1.25 -6.76
C LYS A 123 -10.83 1.30 -5.57
N ILE A 124 -11.49 0.18 -5.29
CA ILE A 124 -12.45 0.04 -4.19
C ILE A 124 -11.71 0.14 -2.87
N ASN A 125 -10.60 -0.58 -2.73
CA ASN A 125 -9.77 -0.57 -1.53
C ASN A 125 -9.24 0.83 -1.21
N LEU A 126 -8.80 1.59 -2.20
CA LEU A 126 -8.35 2.98 -2.01
C LEU A 126 -9.48 3.92 -1.59
N ARG A 127 -10.72 3.70 -2.08
CA ARG A 127 -11.90 4.46 -1.63
C ARG A 127 -12.23 4.15 -0.17
N PHE A 128 -12.21 2.88 0.22
CA PHE A 128 -12.42 2.48 1.61
C PHE A 128 -11.35 3.05 2.54
N ALA A 129 -10.07 3.03 2.14
CA ALA A 129 -8.99 3.66 2.90
C ALA A 129 -9.25 5.15 3.12
N GLY A 130 -9.73 5.88 2.08
CA GLY A 130 -10.10 7.29 2.20
C GLY A 130 -11.27 7.52 3.17
N ILE A 131 -12.29 6.66 3.16
CA ILE A 131 -13.44 6.74 4.08
C ILE A 131 -13.00 6.46 5.52
N LEU A 132 -12.20 5.40 5.73
CA LEU A 132 -11.66 5.06 7.05
C LEU A 132 -10.79 6.19 7.62
N PHE A 133 -9.95 6.81 6.78
CA PHE A 133 -9.20 7.99 7.18
C PHE A 133 -10.12 9.13 7.62
N GLY A 134 -11.19 9.42 6.87
CA GLY A 134 -12.18 10.42 7.25
C GLY A 134 -12.83 10.13 8.60
N LEU A 135 -13.23 8.89 8.86
CA LEU A 135 -13.78 8.47 10.14
C LEU A 135 -12.78 8.61 11.29
N THR A 136 -11.52 8.26 11.05
CA THR A 136 -10.44 8.42 12.03
C THR A 136 -10.23 9.88 12.41
N VAL A 137 -10.25 10.78 11.44
CA VAL A 137 -10.16 12.24 11.70
C VAL A 137 -11.34 12.74 12.52
N ILE A 138 -12.57 12.27 12.23
CA ILE A 138 -13.77 12.60 13.01
C ILE A 138 -13.60 12.16 14.48
N TYR A 139 -13.12 10.93 14.70
CA TYR A 139 -12.85 10.40 16.01
C TYR A 139 -11.88 11.28 16.82
N TYR A 140 -10.72 11.62 16.23
CA TYR A 140 -9.72 12.46 16.91
C TYR A 140 -10.22 13.88 17.19
N ILE A 141 -11.02 14.47 16.30
CA ILE A 141 -11.64 15.77 16.56
C ILE A 141 -12.65 15.66 17.71
N GLY A 142 -13.46 14.61 17.73
CA GLY A 142 -14.40 14.35 18.83
C GLY A 142 -13.69 14.22 20.18
N GLU A 143 -12.62 13.44 20.25
CA GLU A 143 -11.80 13.30 21.45
C GLU A 143 -11.17 14.62 21.89
N PHE A 144 -10.65 15.41 20.95
CA PHE A 144 -10.07 16.72 21.22
C PHE A 144 -11.10 17.69 21.81
N LEU A 145 -12.31 17.75 21.25
CA LEU A 145 -13.40 18.58 21.75
C LEU A 145 -13.85 18.15 23.16
N LEU A 146 -13.98 16.85 23.41
CA LEU A 146 -14.32 16.32 24.72
C LEU A 146 -13.27 16.68 25.76
N ARG A 147 -11.98 16.64 25.42
CA ARG A 147 -10.89 17.05 26.33
C ARG A 147 -10.94 18.53 26.66
N ILE A 148 -11.25 19.40 25.70
CA ILE A 148 -11.41 20.84 25.93
C ILE A 148 -12.62 21.11 26.79
N MET A 149 -13.77 20.48 26.50
CA MET A 149 -15.00 20.66 27.27
C MET A 149 -14.94 20.01 28.66
N GLY A 150 -14.24 18.87 28.78
CA GLY A 150 -14.06 18.17 30.07
C GLY A 150 -13.01 18.79 31.00
N GLY A 151 -12.11 19.62 30.47
CA GLY A 151 -11.10 20.35 31.27
C GLY A 151 -11.64 21.57 32.05
N GLY A 152 -12.90 21.94 31.82
CA GLY A 152 -13.55 23.09 32.47
C GLY A 152 -14.21 22.84 33.87
N THR A 153 -14.20 21.61 34.38
CA THR A 153 -14.89 21.27 35.65
C THR A 153 -13.98 20.56 36.65
N ARG A 154 -12.85 21.15 36.95
CA ARG A 154 -12.08 20.80 38.17
C ARG A 154 -11.56 22.08 38.82
N ASN A 155 -12.48 22.86 39.39
CA ASN A 155 -12.23 23.79 40.46
C ASN A 155 -13.49 23.85 41.32
N PHE A 156 -13.59 22.98 42.30
CA PHE A 156 -14.20 23.20 43.58
C PHE A 156 -13.60 22.22 44.59
#